data_7c561bc2baab2faad12b916aaf8da32c
#
_entry.id   7c561bc2baab2faad12b916aaf8da32c
#
_cell.length_a   1.000
_cell.length_b   1.000
_cell.length_c   1.000
_cell.angle_alpha   90.00
_cell.angle_beta   90.00
_cell.angle_gamma   90.00
#
_symmetry.space_group_name_H-M   'P 1'
#
loop_
_entity.id
_entity.type
_entity.pdbx_description
1 polymer ?
#
loop_
_entity_poly.entity_id
_entity_poly.type
_entity_poly.pdbx_seq_one_letter_code
_entity_poly.pdbx_strand_id
1 'polypeptide(L)'
;MLKEFVGKKIGMTQVFNETGGLEPVTIIEAGPCSVVQIKTEETDGYQAVQLGYGKIKNRNKPMSGHLGGIENGRHLQEVDVEDITAFEVGQEILVDTFEVGEKVTVTGRSKGRGFAGTVKRHGFGGGPKTHGQSDRHRAPGSIGAGTTPGKVYKGQKMAGHMGDRQITIKNLEIILIDVERNLIAIKGGVPGARNSMVTIKRTGLRGDTKAIFATEELIEEIEEVVAEETTEEVVAEETTEEVVAEETTEEAVAEETTEEAVAEETTEEAVAEETTEEENKDE
;
A
#
# COMPACT_ATOMS: atom_id res chain seq x y z
N MET A 1 22.27 -15.88 -0.59
CA MET A 1 21.14 -14.93 -0.51
C MET A 1 20.09 -15.22 -1.58
N LEU A 2 18.80 -14.96 -1.28
CA LEU A 2 17.72 -15.11 -2.26
C LEU A 2 17.79 -13.96 -3.28
N LYS A 3 17.84 -14.30 -4.58
CA LYS A 3 17.94 -13.29 -5.65
C LYS A 3 16.58 -12.81 -6.15
N GLU A 4 15.57 -13.66 -6.07
CA GLU A 4 14.25 -13.41 -6.62
C GLU A 4 13.15 -13.67 -5.58
N PHE A 5 12.09 -12.89 -5.62
CA PHE A 5 10.95 -12.96 -4.74
C PHE A 5 9.64 -12.97 -5.53
N VAL A 6 8.64 -13.66 -5.01
CA VAL A 6 7.31 -13.70 -5.63
C VAL A 6 6.37 -12.81 -4.84
N GLY A 7 5.64 -11.96 -5.55
CA GLY A 7 4.69 -11.06 -4.93
C GLY A 7 3.45 -10.85 -5.77
N LYS A 8 2.48 -10.16 -5.20
CA LYS A 8 1.21 -9.80 -5.81
C LYS A 8 1.05 -8.30 -5.86
N LYS A 9 0.80 -7.76 -7.05
CA LYS A 9 0.54 -6.34 -7.23
C LYS A 9 -0.82 -5.95 -6.64
N ILE A 10 -0.83 -5.11 -5.61
CA ILE A 10 -2.06 -4.60 -5.00
C ILE A 10 -2.61 -3.43 -5.82
N GLY A 11 -1.79 -2.41 -6.06
CA GLY A 11 -2.24 -1.20 -6.76
C GLY A 11 -1.13 -0.18 -6.93
N MET A 12 -1.53 1.03 -7.27
CA MET A 12 -0.63 2.19 -7.31
C MET A 12 -1.18 3.29 -6.42
N THR A 13 -0.29 3.98 -5.76
CA THR A 13 -0.53 5.16 -4.94
C THR A 13 0.58 6.17 -5.17
N GLN A 14 0.63 7.20 -4.37
CA GLN A 14 1.66 8.20 -4.38
C GLN A 14 2.12 8.47 -2.95
N VAL A 15 3.41 8.75 -2.79
CA VAL A 15 4.04 9.02 -1.51
C VAL A 15 4.81 10.33 -1.64
N PHE A 16 4.80 11.15 -0.61
CA PHE A 16 5.65 12.33 -0.55
C PHE A 16 7.07 11.93 -0.17
N ASN A 17 8.04 12.47 -0.85
CA ASN A 17 9.45 12.36 -0.47
C ASN A 17 9.84 13.48 0.50
N GLU A 18 11.02 13.38 1.11
CA GLU A 18 11.55 14.37 2.06
C GLU A 18 11.60 15.80 1.52
N THR A 19 11.76 15.95 0.21
CA THR A 19 11.78 17.27 -0.46
C THR A 19 10.38 17.84 -0.71
N GLY A 20 9.30 17.16 -0.27
CA GLY A 20 7.92 17.54 -0.53
C GLY A 20 7.44 17.18 -1.94
N GLY A 21 8.25 16.49 -2.74
CA GLY A 21 7.90 16.01 -4.06
C GLY A 21 6.97 14.79 -4.01
N LEU A 22 5.99 14.73 -4.91
CA LEU A 22 5.06 13.61 -5.01
C LEU A 22 5.63 12.52 -5.93
N GLU A 23 5.86 11.33 -5.39
CA GLU A 23 6.37 10.19 -6.15
C GLU A 23 5.30 9.12 -6.35
N PRO A 24 5.06 8.67 -7.62
CA PRO A 24 4.14 7.57 -7.88
C PRO A 24 4.79 6.24 -7.46
N VAL A 25 4.08 5.44 -6.69
CA VAL A 25 4.55 4.13 -6.23
C VAL A 25 3.56 3.02 -6.54
N THR A 26 4.09 1.83 -6.78
CA THR A 26 3.30 0.60 -6.88
C THR A 26 3.50 -0.22 -5.61
N ILE A 27 2.41 -0.59 -4.96
CA ILE A 27 2.41 -1.47 -3.79
C ILE A 27 2.33 -2.92 -4.24
N ILE A 28 3.25 -3.72 -3.74
CA ILE A 28 3.33 -5.16 -3.97
C ILE A 28 3.32 -5.87 -2.61
N GLU A 29 2.45 -6.84 -2.45
CA GLU A 29 2.45 -7.78 -1.34
C GLU A 29 3.44 -8.90 -1.68
N ALA A 30 4.59 -8.92 -1.01
CA ALA A 30 5.71 -9.81 -1.32
C ALA A 30 5.99 -10.79 -0.17
N GLY A 31 4.97 -11.47 0.31
CA GLY A 31 5.12 -12.48 1.37
C GLY A 31 3.79 -12.76 2.07
N PRO A 32 3.80 -13.68 3.05
CA PRO A 32 4.89 -14.63 3.32
C PRO A 32 5.07 -15.65 2.20
N CYS A 33 6.32 -15.93 1.82
CA CYS A 33 6.68 -17.00 0.90
C CYS A 33 7.23 -18.19 1.69
N SER A 34 6.83 -19.42 1.35
CA SER A 34 7.35 -20.62 2.01
C SER A 34 8.23 -21.42 1.04
N VAL A 35 9.32 -21.96 1.54
CA VAL A 35 10.20 -22.89 0.79
C VAL A 35 9.49 -24.23 0.67
N VAL A 36 9.13 -24.62 -0.55
CA VAL A 36 8.42 -25.87 -0.82
C VAL A 36 9.38 -27.01 -1.13
N GLN A 37 10.37 -26.74 -1.96
CA GLN A 37 11.35 -27.75 -2.40
C GLN A 37 12.70 -27.08 -2.63
N ILE A 38 13.76 -27.79 -2.30
CA ILE A 38 15.13 -27.40 -2.60
C ILE A 38 15.63 -28.34 -3.71
N LYS A 39 16.10 -27.75 -4.80
CA LYS A 39 16.65 -28.49 -5.96
C LYS A 39 18.16 -28.46 -5.92
N THR A 40 18.77 -29.65 -6.03
CA THR A 40 20.22 -29.83 -5.98
C THR A 40 20.75 -30.32 -7.32
N GLU A 41 22.03 -30.07 -7.58
CA GLU A 41 22.68 -30.54 -8.81
C GLU A 41 22.65 -32.05 -8.97
N GLU A 42 22.69 -32.82 -7.88
CA GLU A 42 22.72 -34.27 -7.89
C GLU A 42 21.38 -34.88 -8.33
N THR A 43 20.26 -34.29 -7.90
CA THR A 43 18.91 -34.83 -8.15
C THR A 43 18.24 -34.21 -9.36
N ASP A 44 18.36 -32.86 -9.53
CA ASP A 44 17.63 -32.09 -10.52
C ASP A 44 18.53 -31.56 -11.64
N GLY A 45 19.86 -31.61 -11.47
CA GLY A 45 20.84 -31.11 -12.44
C GLY A 45 21.07 -29.59 -12.42
N TYR A 46 20.48 -28.89 -11.48
CA TYR A 46 20.65 -27.44 -11.24
C TYR A 46 20.29 -27.08 -9.80
N GLN A 47 20.76 -25.90 -9.36
CA GLN A 47 20.50 -25.39 -8.02
C GLN A 47 19.39 -24.34 -8.05
N ALA A 48 18.30 -24.57 -7.32
CA ALA A 48 17.21 -23.62 -7.17
C ALA A 48 16.40 -23.93 -5.91
N VAL A 49 15.67 -22.92 -5.43
CA VAL A 49 14.67 -23.07 -4.37
C VAL A 49 13.30 -22.80 -4.95
N GLN A 50 12.36 -23.72 -4.75
CA GLN A 50 10.98 -23.53 -5.13
C GLN A 50 10.24 -22.81 -4.01
N LEU A 51 9.77 -21.59 -4.30
CA LEU A 51 8.96 -20.77 -3.39
C LEU A 51 7.48 -20.98 -3.67
N GLY A 52 6.71 -21.14 -2.60
CA GLY A 52 5.26 -21.15 -2.60
C GLY A 52 4.71 -19.82 -2.09
N TYR A 53 3.78 -19.23 -2.81
CA TYR A 53 3.08 -17.99 -2.43
C TYR A 53 1.57 -18.16 -2.46
N GLY A 54 0.90 -17.64 -1.43
CA GLY A 54 -0.55 -17.60 -1.30
C GLY A 54 -1.18 -18.92 -0.87
N LYS A 55 -2.19 -18.83 -0.03
CA LYS A 55 -2.87 -19.99 0.57
C LYS A 55 -3.78 -20.69 -0.43
N ILE A 56 -3.79 -22.03 -0.40
CA ILE A 56 -4.68 -22.87 -1.17
C ILE A 56 -5.81 -23.36 -0.27
N LYS A 57 -7.08 -23.10 -0.66
CA LYS A 57 -8.25 -23.59 0.07
C LYS A 57 -8.50 -25.09 -0.15
N ASN A 58 -8.43 -25.55 -1.40
CA ASN A 58 -8.68 -26.96 -1.78
C ASN A 58 -7.47 -27.52 -2.51
N ARG A 59 -6.89 -28.61 -1.98
CA ARG A 59 -5.72 -29.26 -2.54
C ARG A 59 -6.11 -30.61 -3.13
N ASN A 60 -5.62 -30.89 -4.33
CA ASN A 60 -5.68 -32.22 -4.91
C ASN A 60 -4.62 -33.12 -4.25
N LYS A 61 -4.85 -34.43 -4.22
CA LYS A 61 -3.92 -35.40 -3.62
C LYS A 61 -2.45 -35.25 -4.11
N PRO A 62 -2.16 -35.06 -5.42
CA PRO A 62 -0.79 -34.84 -5.90
C PRO A 62 -0.16 -33.57 -5.32
N MET A 63 -0.92 -32.45 -5.32
CA MET A 63 -0.45 -31.18 -4.75
C MET A 63 -0.27 -31.25 -3.23
N SER A 64 -1.11 -32.01 -2.54
CA SER A 64 -0.95 -32.24 -1.10
C SER A 64 0.34 -33.00 -0.79
N GLY A 65 0.67 -33.99 -1.61
CA GLY A 65 1.93 -34.72 -1.51
C GLY A 65 3.17 -33.85 -1.82
N HIS A 66 3.08 -33.02 -2.86
CA HIS A 66 4.17 -32.11 -3.24
C HIS A 66 4.47 -31.03 -2.19
N LEU A 67 3.42 -30.47 -1.61
CA LEU A 67 3.55 -29.39 -0.62
C LEU A 67 3.93 -29.88 0.79
N GLY A 68 3.84 -31.18 1.08
CA GLY A 68 4.26 -31.72 2.37
C GLY A 68 3.61 -31.11 3.61
N GLY A 69 2.41 -30.52 3.48
CA GLY A 69 1.72 -29.81 4.56
C GLY A 69 1.85 -28.30 4.56
N ILE A 70 2.74 -27.71 3.75
CA ILE A 70 2.93 -26.26 3.64
C ILE A 70 1.66 -25.59 3.13
N GLU A 71 1.18 -24.54 3.80
CA GLU A 71 -0.06 -23.84 3.42
C GLU A 71 0.08 -22.97 2.17
N ASN A 72 1.22 -22.32 2.02
CA ASN A 72 1.50 -21.39 0.93
C ASN A 72 1.98 -22.18 -0.31
N GLY A 73 1.11 -22.36 -1.27
CA GLY A 73 1.46 -23.16 -2.46
C GLY A 73 0.55 -22.87 -3.66
N ARG A 74 -0.24 -21.79 -3.62
CA ARG A 74 -1.12 -21.43 -4.74
C ARG A 74 -0.34 -21.11 -6.01
N HIS A 75 0.77 -20.43 -5.86
CA HIS A 75 1.70 -20.11 -6.93
C HIS A 75 3.06 -20.64 -6.54
N LEU A 76 3.60 -21.51 -7.37
CA LEU A 76 4.92 -22.10 -7.21
C LEU A 76 5.84 -21.47 -8.25
N GLN A 77 7.00 -21.02 -7.81
CA GLN A 77 8.02 -20.46 -8.68
C GLN A 77 9.40 -20.89 -8.20
N GLU A 78 10.23 -21.29 -9.14
CA GLU A 78 11.64 -21.56 -8.87
C GLU A 78 12.43 -20.28 -8.94
N VAL A 79 13.35 -20.14 -8.02
CA VAL A 79 14.15 -18.95 -7.82
C VAL A 79 15.61 -19.36 -7.69
N ASP A 80 16.48 -18.64 -8.39
CA ASP A 80 17.91 -18.81 -8.30
C ASP A 80 18.40 -18.33 -6.93
N VAL A 81 19.25 -19.14 -6.30
CA VAL A 81 19.90 -18.85 -5.02
C VAL A 81 21.42 -18.94 -5.17
N GLU A 82 22.15 -18.22 -4.31
CA GLU A 82 23.60 -18.33 -4.27
C GLU A 82 24.04 -19.54 -3.47
N ASP A 83 23.43 -19.73 -2.29
CA ASP A 83 23.74 -20.83 -1.38
C ASP A 83 22.44 -21.57 -1.01
N ILE A 84 22.39 -22.83 -1.34
CA ILE A 84 21.24 -23.71 -1.06
C ILE A 84 21.18 -24.11 0.41
N THR A 85 22.35 -24.26 1.05
CA THR A 85 22.49 -24.75 2.42
C THR A 85 21.88 -23.82 3.46
N ALA A 86 21.59 -22.57 3.08
CA ALA A 86 20.96 -21.59 3.96
C ALA A 86 19.42 -21.71 4.04
N PHE A 87 18.82 -22.64 3.29
CA PHE A 87 17.36 -22.78 3.21
C PHE A 87 16.91 -24.16 3.68
N GLU A 88 15.78 -24.17 4.41
CA GLU A 88 15.12 -25.39 4.85
C GLU A 88 13.71 -25.48 4.27
N VAL A 89 13.24 -26.70 3.99
CA VAL A 89 11.88 -26.92 3.51
C VAL A 89 10.88 -26.56 4.62
N GLY A 90 9.91 -25.73 4.28
CA GLY A 90 8.93 -25.18 5.21
C GLY A 90 9.32 -23.83 5.82
N GLN A 91 10.53 -23.34 5.61
CA GLN A 91 10.97 -22.03 6.07
C GLN A 91 10.10 -20.93 5.44
N GLU A 92 9.65 -19.98 6.25
CA GLU A 92 8.97 -18.78 5.77
C GLU A 92 9.98 -17.66 5.53
N ILE A 93 9.84 -17.02 4.38
CA ILE A 93 10.68 -15.90 3.95
C ILE A 93 9.80 -14.66 3.87
N LEU A 94 10.19 -13.62 4.59
CA LEU A 94 9.48 -12.34 4.71
C LEU A 94 10.18 -11.26 3.88
N VAL A 95 9.59 -10.09 3.89
CA VAL A 95 10.01 -8.91 3.11
C VAL A 95 11.27 -8.24 3.67
N ASP A 96 11.65 -8.56 4.92
CA ASP A 96 12.85 -8.08 5.62
C ASP A 96 14.18 -8.28 4.89
N THR A 97 14.16 -9.16 3.88
CA THR A 97 15.32 -9.42 3.01
C THR A 97 15.69 -8.23 2.11
N PHE A 98 14.76 -7.30 1.88
CA PHE A 98 14.98 -6.12 1.04
C PHE A 98 15.37 -4.90 1.88
N GLU A 99 16.11 -3.97 1.26
CA GLU A 99 16.48 -2.71 1.87
C GLU A 99 15.82 -1.53 1.13
N VAL A 100 15.48 -0.47 1.86
CA VAL A 100 15.01 0.78 1.27
C VAL A 100 16.12 1.41 0.42
N GLY A 101 15.76 1.93 -0.76
CA GLY A 101 16.71 2.47 -1.73
C GLY A 101 17.38 1.41 -2.61
N GLU A 102 17.11 0.12 -2.43
CA GLU A 102 17.61 -0.94 -3.31
C GLU A 102 16.93 -0.88 -4.67
N LYS A 103 17.71 -1.09 -5.75
CA LYS A 103 17.19 -1.20 -7.12
C LYS A 103 16.81 -2.65 -7.43
N VAL A 104 15.59 -2.82 -7.88
CA VAL A 104 15.04 -4.13 -8.23
C VAL A 104 14.59 -4.18 -9.69
N THR A 105 14.55 -5.38 -10.21
CA THR A 105 13.99 -5.69 -11.52
C THR A 105 12.67 -6.45 -11.30
N VAL A 106 11.59 -5.94 -11.89
CA VAL A 106 10.27 -6.55 -11.72
C VAL A 106 9.80 -7.15 -13.03
N THR A 107 9.49 -8.43 -12.99
CA THR A 107 8.95 -9.21 -14.11
C THR A 107 7.49 -9.56 -13.82
N GLY A 108 6.62 -9.33 -14.81
CA GLY A 108 5.21 -9.65 -14.70
C GLY A 108 4.51 -9.78 -16.04
N ARG A 109 3.29 -10.27 -16.03
CA ARG A 109 2.48 -10.42 -17.24
C ARG A 109 1.67 -9.15 -17.51
N SER A 110 1.90 -8.52 -18.65
CA SER A 110 1.24 -7.27 -19.01
C SER A 110 -0.26 -7.48 -19.25
N LYS A 111 -1.05 -6.40 -19.08
CA LYS A 111 -2.48 -6.42 -19.41
C LYS A 111 -2.67 -6.75 -20.87
N GLY A 112 -3.60 -7.68 -21.20
CA GLY A 112 -4.01 -7.99 -22.56
C GLY A 112 -4.72 -6.80 -23.22
N ARG A 113 -4.46 -6.57 -24.49
CA ARG A 113 -5.10 -5.54 -25.32
C ARG A 113 -5.87 -6.13 -26.51
N GLY A 114 -5.99 -7.44 -26.55
CA GLY A 114 -6.65 -8.19 -27.62
C GLY A 114 -5.96 -8.03 -28.98
N PHE A 115 -6.70 -8.19 -30.05
CA PHE A 115 -6.20 -7.94 -31.42
C PHE A 115 -6.04 -6.43 -31.63
N ALA A 116 -4.87 -5.99 -32.01
CA ALA A 116 -4.56 -4.58 -32.23
C ALA A 116 -4.05 -4.33 -33.66
N GLY A 117 -4.55 -3.26 -34.29
CA GLY A 117 -4.06 -2.79 -35.57
C GLY A 117 -2.62 -2.27 -35.46
N THR A 118 -1.99 -2.09 -36.64
CA THR A 118 -0.58 -1.68 -36.77
C THR A 118 -0.27 -0.33 -36.13
N VAL A 119 -1.19 0.62 -36.15
CA VAL A 119 -1.05 1.93 -35.51
C VAL A 119 -0.92 1.78 -34.02
N LYS A 120 -1.80 1.00 -33.35
CA LYS A 120 -1.75 0.79 -31.89
C LYS A 120 -0.60 -0.14 -31.49
N ARG A 121 -0.33 -1.20 -32.26
CA ARG A 121 0.63 -2.24 -31.92
C ARG A 121 2.07 -1.82 -32.16
N HIS A 122 2.33 -1.07 -33.24
CA HIS A 122 3.67 -0.74 -33.69
C HIS A 122 3.93 0.78 -33.84
N GLY A 123 2.93 1.64 -33.61
CA GLY A 123 3.08 3.08 -33.73
C GLY A 123 3.14 3.60 -35.15
N PHE A 124 2.53 2.88 -36.12
CA PHE A 124 2.48 3.34 -37.50
C PHE A 124 1.68 4.62 -37.62
N GLY A 125 2.12 5.56 -38.49
CA GLY A 125 1.45 6.83 -38.70
C GLY A 125 0.05 6.71 -39.33
N GLY A 126 -0.16 5.70 -40.15
CA GLY A 126 -1.39 5.54 -40.94
C GLY A 126 -1.41 6.47 -42.17
N GLY A 127 -2.57 6.62 -42.78
CA GLY A 127 -2.79 7.54 -43.93
C GLY A 127 -3.29 8.91 -43.47
N PRO A 128 -3.30 9.91 -44.39
CA PRO A 128 -3.88 11.23 -44.13
C PRO A 128 -5.35 11.12 -43.73
N LYS A 129 -5.83 12.07 -42.89
CA LYS A 129 -7.25 12.15 -42.50
C LYS A 129 -8.09 13.03 -43.47
N THR A 130 -7.43 13.86 -44.26
CA THR A 130 -7.99 14.86 -45.17
C THR A 130 -7.28 14.78 -46.52
N HIS A 131 -7.39 15.77 -47.37
CA HIS A 131 -6.75 15.82 -48.70
C HIS A 131 -7.18 14.69 -49.66
N GLY A 132 -8.49 14.37 -49.70
CA GLY A 132 -9.05 13.38 -50.61
C GLY A 132 -8.91 11.91 -50.16
N GLN A 133 -8.37 11.66 -48.98
CA GLN A 133 -8.30 10.32 -48.39
C GLN A 133 -9.69 9.88 -47.93
N SER A 134 -10.21 8.77 -48.49
CA SER A 134 -11.58 8.32 -48.21
C SER A 134 -11.66 7.19 -47.16
N ASP A 135 -10.81 6.16 -47.27
CA ASP A 135 -11.07 4.87 -46.59
C ASP A 135 -9.89 4.26 -45.81
N ARG A 136 -8.66 4.77 -45.97
CA ARG A 136 -7.45 4.12 -45.40
C ARG A 136 -6.73 4.93 -44.36
N HIS A 137 -7.43 5.45 -43.36
CA HIS A 137 -6.84 6.29 -42.31
C HIS A 137 -5.88 5.54 -41.36
N ARG A 138 -6.23 4.33 -40.95
CA ARG A 138 -5.45 3.55 -39.98
C ARG A 138 -4.89 2.25 -40.58
N ALA A 139 -4.61 2.25 -41.86
CA ALA A 139 -4.04 1.11 -42.58
C ALA A 139 -2.52 1.00 -42.36
N PRO A 140 -1.93 -0.20 -42.46
CA PRO A 140 -0.48 -0.40 -42.33
C PRO A 140 0.34 0.22 -43.49
N GLY A 141 -0.28 0.48 -44.65
CA GLY A 141 0.42 0.86 -45.87
C GLY A 141 0.94 -0.36 -46.64
N SER A 142 1.96 -0.16 -47.44
CA SER A 142 2.60 -1.24 -48.17
C SER A 142 3.26 -2.26 -47.24
N ILE A 143 3.09 -3.55 -47.57
CA ILE A 143 3.68 -4.66 -46.78
C ILE A 143 4.91 -5.28 -47.47
N GLY A 144 5.30 -4.80 -48.63
CA GLY A 144 6.48 -5.31 -49.32
C GLY A 144 6.63 -4.71 -50.73
N ALA A 145 7.65 -5.16 -51.45
CA ALA A 145 7.92 -4.85 -52.85
C ALA A 145 7.07 -5.76 -53.77
N GLY A 146 7.09 -5.52 -55.08
CA GLY A 146 6.34 -6.29 -56.07
C GLY A 146 6.96 -7.67 -56.37
N THR A 147 7.19 -7.91 -57.69
CA THR A 147 7.62 -9.22 -58.22
C THR A 147 8.92 -9.75 -57.62
N THR A 148 9.84 -8.84 -57.29
CA THR A 148 11.10 -9.20 -56.59
C THR A 148 11.09 -8.59 -55.19
N PRO A 149 11.11 -9.36 -54.08
CA PRO A 149 11.35 -10.81 -53.94
C PRO A 149 10.11 -11.69 -54.04
N GLY A 150 8.93 -11.18 -54.42
CA GLY A 150 7.70 -11.95 -54.59
C GLY A 150 7.08 -12.51 -53.30
N LYS A 151 7.59 -12.10 -52.13
CA LYS A 151 7.13 -12.55 -50.80
C LYS A 151 7.22 -11.40 -49.81
N VAL A 152 6.40 -11.50 -48.75
CA VAL A 152 6.54 -10.65 -47.59
C VAL A 152 7.70 -11.11 -46.72
N TYR A 153 8.57 -10.20 -46.28
CA TYR A 153 9.70 -10.55 -45.46
C TYR A 153 9.29 -11.08 -44.09
N LYS A 154 10.10 -12.01 -43.54
CA LYS A 154 9.94 -12.49 -42.15
C LYS A 154 10.14 -11.31 -41.20
N GLY A 155 9.31 -11.25 -40.14
CA GLY A 155 9.37 -10.18 -39.16
C GLY A 155 8.67 -8.87 -39.53
N GLN A 156 8.00 -8.84 -40.71
CA GLN A 156 7.19 -7.68 -41.11
C GLN A 156 6.13 -7.36 -40.05
N LYS A 157 6.12 -6.09 -39.60
CA LYS A 157 5.17 -5.62 -38.58
C LYS A 157 3.74 -5.58 -39.12
N MET A 158 2.87 -6.39 -38.55
CA MET A 158 1.46 -6.51 -38.88
C MET A 158 0.56 -6.42 -37.68
N ALA A 159 -0.76 -6.27 -37.93
CA ALA A 159 -1.76 -6.38 -36.88
C ALA A 159 -1.72 -7.76 -36.22
N GLY A 160 -2.16 -7.85 -34.97
CA GLY A 160 -2.19 -9.11 -34.22
C GLY A 160 -2.39 -8.91 -32.75
N HIS A 161 -2.23 -9.99 -31.98
CA HIS A 161 -2.36 -9.98 -30.53
C HIS A 161 -1.37 -9.02 -29.88
N MET A 162 -1.85 -8.19 -28.93
CA MET A 162 -1.05 -7.23 -28.19
C MET A 162 -1.30 -7.37 -26.69
N GLY A 163 -0.24 -7.21 -25.90
CA GLY A 163 -0.30 -7.40 -24.45
C GLY A 163 -0.32 -8.89 -24.07
N ASP A 164 -0.66 -9.16 -22.81
CA ASP A 164 -0.71 -10.51 -22.20
C ASP A 164 0.58 -11.30 -22.46
N ARG A 165 1.70 -10.63 -22.28
CA ARG A 165 3.05 -11.19 -22.41
C ARG A 165 3.90 -10.85 -21.20
N GLN A 166 4.90 -11.63 -20.93
CA GLN A 166 5.89 -11.34 -19.90
C GLN A 166 6.68 -10.09 -20.28
N ILE A 167 6.78 -9.15 -19.36
CA ILE A 167 7.55 -7.91 -19.46
C ILE A 167 8.38 -7.75 -18.20
N THR A 168 9.62 -7.37 -18.39
CA THR A 168 10.55 -7.06 -17.31
C THR A 168 10.88 -5.57 -17.33
N ILE A 169 10.71 -4.91 -16.19
CA ILE A 169 11.14 -3.52 -15.96
C ILE A 169 12.31 -3.56 -14.99
N LYS A 170 13.41 -2.95 -15.39
CA LYS A 170 14.66 -2.95 -14.65
C LYS A 170 14.85 -1.64 -13.88
N ASN A 171 15.68 -1.70 -12.85
CA ASN A 171 16.16 -0.54 -12.09
C ASN A 171 15.03 0.29 -11.46
N LEU A 172 14.03 -0.38 -10.91
CA LEU A 172 13.03 0.26 -10.08
C LEU A 172 13.54 0.33 -8.64
N GLU A 173 13.33 1.44 -7.99
CA GLU A 173 13.80 1.73 -6.63
C GLU A 173 12.72 1.39 -5.61
N ILE A 174 13.11 0.78 -4.50
CA ILE A 174 12.24 0.53 -3.34
C ILE A 174 12.23 1.78 -2.48
N ILE A 175 11.04 2.34 -2.24
CA ILE A 175 10.87 3.54 -1.43
C ILE A 175 10.52 3.19 0.01
N LEU A 176 9.65 2.20 0.21
CA LEU A 176 9.14 1.83 1.52
C LEU A 176 8.97 0.32 1.63
N ILE A 177 9.26 -0.20 2.81
CA ILE A 177 9.06 -1.60 3.18
C ILE A 177 8.24 -1.63 4.48
N ASP A 178 7.11 -2.31 4.46
CA ASP A 178 6.26 -2.57 5.63
C ASP A 178 6.35 -4.08 5.94
N VAL A 179 7.12 -4.41 6.97
CA VAL A 179 7.37 -5.81 7.36
C VAL A 179 6.14 -6.44 7.98
N GLU A 180 5.33 -5.69 8.74
CA GLU A 180 4.14 -6.23 9.41
C GLU A 180 3.09 -6.73 8.41
N ARG A 181 2.93 -6.00 7.30
CA ARG A 181 1.96 -6.31 6.24
C ARG A 181 2.58 -7.02 5.05
N ASN A 182 3.88 -7.25 5.05
CA ASN A 182 4.66 -7.81 3.93
C ASN A 182 4.46 -7.00 2.62
N LEU A 183 4.51 -5.67 2.72
CA LEU A 183 4.33 -4.77 1.59
C LEU A 183 5.65 -4.11 1.18
N ILE A 184 5.84 -4.02 -0.13
CA ILE A 184 6.93 -3.25 -0.73
C ILE A 184 6.32 -2.16 -1.61
N ALA A 185 6.73 -0.92 -1.42
CA ALA A 185 6.40 0.19 -2.29
C ALA A 185 7.57 0.45 -3.26
N ILE A 186 7.32 0.25 -4.54
CA ILE A 186 8.32 0.40 -5.62
C ILE A 186 7.99 1.66 -6.43
N LYS A 187 9.00 2.48 -6.68
CA LYS A 187 8.90 3.71 -7.47
C LYS A 187 8.49 3.42 -8.91
N GLY A 188 7.39 4.02 -9.34
CA GLY A 188 6.92 3.94 -10.72
C GLY A 188 5.96 2.80 -11.01
N GLY A 189 5.84 2.43 -12.28
CA GLY A 189 4.86 1.47 -12.78
C GLY A 189 5.42 0.05 -12.84
N VAL A 190 4.65 -0.92 -12.34
CA VAL A 190 4.95 -2.36 -12.40
C VAL A 190 4.01 -3.03 -13.41
N PRO A 191 4.48 -4.00 -14.23
CA PRO A 191 3.65 -4.68 -15.22
C PRO A 191 2.53 -5.48 -14.55
N GLY A 192 1.41 -5.62 -15.26
CA GLY A 192 0.28 -6.44 -14.84
C GLY A 192 -0.94 -5.67 -14.34
N ALA A 193 -2.00 -6.40 -14.09
CA ALA A 193 -3.24 -5.92 -13.51
C ALA A 193 -3.14 -5.87 -11.97
N ARG A 194 -4.15 -5.32 -11.29
CA ARG A 194 -4.32 -5.52 -9.85
C ARG A 194 -4.47 -7.01 -9.57
N ASN A 195 -3.91 -7.47 -8.48
CA ASN A 195 -3.88 -8.87 -8.07
C ASN A 195 -3.12 -9.83 -9.00
N SER A 196 -2.33 -9.30 -9.97
CA SER A 196 -1.45 -10.13 -10.79
C SER A 196 -0.17 -10.49 -10.02
N MET A 197 0.35 -11.68 -10.31
CA MET A 197 1.64 -12.11 -9.79
C MET A 197 2.77 -11.37 -10.48
N VAL A 198 3.79 -11.05 -9.74
CA VAL A 198 5.02 -10.43 -10.19
C VAL A 198 6.21 -11.10 -9.49
N THR A 199 7.33 -11.17 -10.20
CA THR A 199 8.60 -11.62 -9.66
C THR A 199 9.50 -10.42 -9.48
N ILE A 200 10.03 -10.24 -8.30
CA ILE A 200 10.95 -9.16 -7.93
C ILE A 200 12.34 -9.77 -7.85
N LYS A 201 13.29 -9.27 -8.63
CA LYS A 201 14.69 -9.70 -8.63
C LYS A 201 15.57 -8.57 -8.11
N ARG A 202 16.39 -8.86 -7.13
CA ARG A 202 17.40 -7.95 -6.62
C ARG A 202 18.47 -7.70 -7.67
N THR A 203 18.89 -6.45 -7.82
CA THR A 203 19.93 -6.07 -8.78
C THR A 203 21.28 -5.86 -8.10
N GLY A 204 21.29 -5.75 -6.77
CA GLY A 204 22.48 -5.44 -5.98
C GLY A 204 22.98 -3.99 -6.12
N LEU A 205 22.21 -3.15 -6.84
CA LEU A 205 22.52 -1.73 -7.00
C LEU A 205 21.68 -0.94 -5.99
N ARG A 206 22.28 0.04 -5.31
CA ARG A 206 21.56 1.00 -4.48
C ARG A 206 21.13 2.21 -5.30
N GLY A 207 19.96 2.75 -4.97
CA GLY A 207 19.47 4.05 -5.46
C GLY A 207 20.08 5.20 -4.68
N ASP A 208 19.81 6.41 -5.15
CA ASP A 208 20.22 7.65 -4.45
C ASP A 208 19.21 8.08 -3.38
N THR A 209 18.14 7.31 -3.18
CA THR A 209 17.10 7.61 -2.18
C THR A 209 17.67 7.38 -0.79
N LYS A 210 17.90 8.45 -0.05
CA LYS A 210 18.12 8.37 1.39
C LYS A 210 16.85 7.83 2.02
N ALA A 211 16.97 6.98 3.01
CA ALA A 211 15.83 6.36 3.70
C ALA A 211 14.84 7.46 4.13
N ILE A 212 13.60 7.36 3.66
CA ILE A 212 12.51 8.31 3.92
C ILE A 212 11.96 8.15 5.34
N PHE A 213 12.38 7.12 6.06
CA PHE A 213 11.90 6.86 7.41
C PHE A 213 13.02 7.02 8.43
N ALA A 214 12.66 7.89 9.32
CA ALA A 214 13.31 8.20 10.59
C ALA A 214 14.41 7.23 10.99
N THR A 215 15.61 7.71 10.96
CA THR A 215 16.65 7.22 11.88
C THR A 215 16.04 7.24 13.28
N GLU A 216 16.46 6.32 14.14
CA GLU A 216 16.01 6.26 15.55
C GLU A 216 16.05 7.64 16.22
N GLU A 217 16.96 8.53 15.81
CA GLU A 217 17.07 9.93 16.25
C GLU A 217 15.82 10.79 15.96
N LEU A 218 15.15 10.62 14.80
CA LEU A 218 13.92 11.34 14.47
C LEU A 218 12.69 10.78 15.20
N ILE A 219 12.70 9.50 15.55
CA ILE A 219 11.65 8.90 16.38
C ILE A 219 11.78 9.41 17.79
N GLU A 220 13.00 9.50 18.34
CA GLU A 220 13.27 10.10 19.65
C GLU A 220 12.87 11.60 19.67
N GLU A 221 13.21 12.39 18.64
CA GLU A 221 12.77 13.79 18.54
C GLU A 221 11.24 13.94 18.46
N ILE A 222 10.55 13.06 17.73
CA ILE A 222 9.07 13.08 17.65
C ILE A 222 8.45 12.63 18.98
N GLU A 223 9.01 11.60 19.64
CA GLU A 223 8.54 11.18 20.96
C GLU A 223 8.78 12.25 22.03
N GLU A 224 9.88 13.00 21.97
CA GLU A 224 10.18 14.10 22.86
C GLU A 224 9.20 15.29 22.67
N VAL A 225 8.93 15.67 21.42
CA VAL A 225 7.95 16.72 21.08
C VAL A 225 6.53 16.32 21.46
N VAL A 226 6.12 15.07 21.23
CA VAL A 226 4.80 14.56 21.63
C VAL A 226 4.68 14.48 23.15
N ALA A 227 5.76 14.15 23.86
CA ALA A 227 5.77 14.16 25.32
C ALA A 227 5.69 15.59 25.88
N GLU A 228 6.33 16.57 25.26
CA GLU A 228 6.22 17.98 25.64
C GLU A 228 4.81 18.54 25.37
N GLU A 229 4.21 18.28 24.20
CA GLU A 229 2.83 18.69 23.89
C GLU A 229 1.80 18.06 24.84
N THR A 230 1.95 16.78 25.17
CA THR A 230 1.05 16.10 26.11
C THR A 230 1.18 16.63 27.55
N THR A 231 2.38 17.04 27.98
CA THR A 231 2.55 17.68 29.30
C THR A 231 1.98 19.10 29.34
N GLU A 232 2.08 19.88 28.27
CA GLU A 232 1.44 21.18 28.17
C GLU A 232 -0.09 21.09 28.13
N GLU A 233 -0.66 20.10 27.43
CA GLU A 233 -2.11 19.86 27.40
C GLU A 233 -2.65 19.43 28.77
N VAL A 234 -1.98 18.55 29.47
CA VAL A 234 -2.37 18.12 30.83
C VAL A 234 -2.28 19.26 31.84
N VAL A 235 -1.25 20.12 31.78
CA VAL A 235 -1.14 21.30 32.63
C VAL A 235 -2.22 22.34 32.28
N ALA A 236 -2.61 22.47 31.01
CA ALA A 236 -3.70 23.35 30.61
C ALA A 236 -5.08 22.83 31.04
N GLU A 237 -5.32 21.51 31.02
CA GLU A 237 -6.54 20.89 31.55
C GLU A 237 -6.63 21.02 33.08
N GLU A 238 -5.55 20.74 33.84
CA GLU A 238 -5.54 20.91 35.29
C GLU A 238 -5.82 22.37 35.71
N THR A 239 -5.24 23.35 35.01
CA THR A 239 -5.51 24.77 35.30
C THR A 239 -6.95 25.19 34.94
N THR A 240 -7.56 24.61 33.92
CA THR A 240 -8.97 24.89 33.57
C THR A 240 -9.95 24.19 34.53
N GLU A 241 -9.64 22.99 35.04
CA GLU A 241 -10.45 22.33 36.06
C GLU A 241 -10.39 23.08 37.40
N GLU A 242 -9.22 23.62 37.81
CA GLU A 242 -9.09 24.42 39.04
C GLU A 242 -9.89 25.74 38.95
N VAL A 243 -9.86 26.46 37.81
CA VAL A 243 -10.64 27.67 37.58
C VAL A 243 -12.14 27.37 37.54
N VAL A 244 -12.58 26.30 36.93
CA VAL A 244 -14.00 25.89 36.90
C VAL A 244 -14.48 25.45 38.29
N ALA A 245 -13.63 24.82 39.11
CA ALA A 245 -13.96 24.46 40.48
C ALA A 245 -14.09 25.68 41.40
N GLU A 246 -13.27 26.72 41.24
CA GLU A 246 -13.41 27.99 41.98
C GLU A 246 -14.67 28.77 41.57
N GLU A 247 -14.99 28.87 40.26
CA GLU A 247 -16.21 29.51 39.77
C GLU A 247 -17.50 28.83 40.26
N THR A 248 -17.52 27.48 40.27
CA THR A 248 -18.69 26.73 40.76
C THR A 248 -18.90 26.86 42.27
N THR A 249 -17.82 27.04 43.05
CA THR A 249 -17.95 27.27 44.50
C THR A 249 -18.42 28.70 44.82
N GLU A 250 -18.02 29.70 44.05
CA GLU A 250 -18.54 31.07 44.20
C GLU A 250 -20.03 31.19 43.78
N GLU A 251 -20.46 30.49 42.72
CA GLU A 251 -21.87 30.47 42.28
C GLU A 251 -22.76 29.75 43.31
N ALA A 252 -22.33 28.63 43.89
CA ALA A 252 -23.06 27.92 44.93
C ALA A 252 -23.24 28.77 46.21
N VAL A 253 -22.25 29.53 46.62
CA VAL A 253 -22.31 30.43 47.80
C VAL A 253 -23.25 31.61 47.48
N ALA A 254 -23.30 32.11 46.25
CA ALA A 254 -24.20 33.16 45.83
C ALA A 254 -25.66 32.71 45.76
N GLU A 255 -25.96 31.49 45.33
CA GLU A 255 -27.30 30.90 45.34
C GLU A 255 -27.82 30.67 46.77
N GLU A 256 -26.99 30.15 47.70
CA GLU A 256 -27.38 29.90 49.08
C GLU A 256 -27.73 31.19 49.82
N THR A 257 -27.01 32.31 49.56
CA THR A 257 -27.31 33.61 50.15
C THR A 257 -28.58 34.26 49.57
N THR A 258 -28.94 33.97 48.30
CA THR A 258 -30.19 34.46 47.68
C THR A 258 -31.41 33.63 48.12
N GLU A 259 -31.29 32.33 48.37
CA GLU A 259 -32.38 31.52 48.92
C GLU A 259 -32.71 31.89 50.36
N GLU A 260 -31.69 32.19 51.22
CA GLU A 260 -31.90 32.66 52.60
C GLU A 260 -32.64 34.00 52.65
N ALA A 261 -32.29 34.96 51.75
CA ALA A 261 -32.95 36.26 51.68
C ALA A 261 -34.41 36.16 51.20
N VAL A 262 -34.71 35.25 50.25
CA VAL A 262 -36.08 35.02 49.77
C VAL A 262 -36.92 34.27 50.83
N ALA A 263 -36.34 33.41 51.65
CA ALA A 263 -37.04 32.71 52.73
C ALA A 263 -37.38 33.66 53.89
N GLU A 264 -36.57 34.68 54.22
CA GLU A 264 -36.89 35.70 55.20
C GLU A 264 -38.02 36.64 54.72
N GLU A 265 -38.02 37.07 53.47
CA GLU A 265 -39.09 37.92 52.88
C GLU A 265 -40.43 37.24 52.82
N THR A 266 -40.52 35.94 52.52
CA THR A 266 -41.75 35.15 52.50
C THR A 266 -42.30 34.89 53.90
N THR A 267 -41.49 34.83 54.95
CA THR A 267 -41.95 34.67 56.33
C THR A 267 -42.51 35.98 56.91
N GLU A 268 -41.97 37.16 56.57
CA GLU A 268 -42.50 38.45 56.93
C GLU A 268 -43.85 38.72 56.27
N GLU A 269 -44.04 38.36 54.97
CA GLU A 269 -45.31 38.52 54.25
C GLU A 269 -46.44 37.61 54.82
N ALA A 270 -46.13 36.38 55.18
CA ALA A 270 -47.09 35.44 55.80
C ALA A 270 -47.56 35.89 57.21
N VAL A 271 -46.70 36.51 58.01
CA VAL A 271 -47.04 37.06 59.31
C VAL A 271 -47.89 38.34 59.17
N ALA A 272 -47.69 39.16 58.13
CA ALA A 272 -48.49 40.36 57.85
C ALA A 272 -49.91 40.00 57.39
N GLU A 273 -50.13 38.93 56.59
CA GLU A 273 -51.46 38.48 56.17
C GLU A 273 -52.27 37.87 57.33
N GLU A 274 -51.66 37.11 58.24
CA GLU A 274 -52.36 36.53 59.39
C GLU A 274 -52.88 37.58 60.38
N THR A 275 -52.15 38.70 60.59
CA THR A 275 -52.56 39.81 61.44
C THR A 275 -53.73 40.63 60.83
N THR A 276 -53.88 40.68 59.52
CA THR A 276 -54.99 41.37 58.83
C THR A 276 -56.28 40.55 58.75
N GLU A 277 -56.23 39.22 58.80
CA GLU A 277 -57.39 38.35 58.86
C GLU A 277 -58.04 38.28 60.27
N GLU A 278 -57.29 38.44 61.34
CA GLU A 278 -57.86 38.47 62.71
C GLU A 278 -58.60 39.80 63.03
N GLU A 279 -58.16 40.91 62.52
CA GLU A 279 -58.90 42.23 62.73
C GLU A 279 -60.25 42.30 61.98
N ASN A 280 -60.52 41.47 60.94
CA ASN A 280 -61.75 41.46 60.19
C ASN A 280 -62.83 40.47 60.71
N LYS A 281 -62.63 39.79 61.84
CA LYS A 281 -63.62 38.89 62.44
C LYS A 281 -64.36 39.36 63.65
N ASP A 282 -64.05 40.64 64.13
CA ASP A 282 -64.67 41.23 65.30
C ASP A 282 -65.52 42.48 64.97
N GLU A 283 -66.02 42.66 63.72
CA GLU A 283 -67.09 43.63 63.41
C GLU A 283 -68.41 42.94 62.96
#